data_430b5f3efa0536022fd76ea35b426c54
#
_entry.id   430b5f3efa0536022fd76ea35b426c54
#
_cell.length_a   1.000
_cell.length_b   1.000
_cell.length_c   1.000
_cell.angle_alpha   90.00
_cell.angle_beta   90.00
_cell.angle_gamma   90.00
#
_symmetry.space_group_name_H-M   'P 1'
#
loop_
_entity.id
_entity.type
_entity.pdbx_description
1 polymer ?
#
loop_
_entity_poly.entity_id
_entity_poly.type
_entity_poly.pdbx_seq_one_letter_code
_entity_poly.pdbx_strand_id
1 'polypeptide(L)'
;MISTSHQASELLNQSCDKTLYKDFCKEALGSAPASDMQSLTKSALDIASLSANEVLKLIPKLLETSSDASVKQALTDCSEVYQSALDQIKESTAAVDAKAYNDVNTWISAGMTSSETCEEGFNGVTSPLTSVNTRFSQISSIILTFSNLSAKN
;
A
#
# COMPACT_ATOMS: atom_id res chain seq x y z
N MET A 1 -11.06 28.23 18.92
CA MET A 1 -11.25 27.67 17.55
C MET A 1 -10.04 26.81 17.19
N ILE A 2 -10.30 25.59 16.80
CA ILE A 2 -9.25 24.65 16.39
C ILE A 2 -8.89 24.91 14.92
N SER A 3 -7.61 25.04 14.59
CA SER A 3 -7.16 25.27 13.21
C SER A 3 -7.43 24.03 12.34
N THR A 4 -7.58 24.24 11.03
CA THR A 4 -7.79 23.15 10.07
C THR A 4 -6.63 22.12 10.12
N SER A 5 -5.38 22.57 10.25
CA SER A 5 -4.22 21.69 10.36
C SER A 5 -4.26 20.85 11.64
N HIS A 6 -4.73 21.43 12.75
CA HIS A 6 -4.89 20.70 14.01
C HIS A 6 -5.96 19.61 13.88
N GLN A 7 -7.10 19.93 13.25
CA GLN A 7 -8.18 18.97 13.00
C GLN A 7 -7.72 17.82 12.10
N ALA A 8 -6.94 18.13 11.05
CA ALA A 8 -6.37 17.12 10.16
C ALA A 8 -5.42 16.18 10.92
N SER A 9 -4.58 16.73 11.82
CA SER A 9 -3.67 15.94 12.65
C SER A 9 -4.43 15.02 13.62
N GLU A 10 -5.52 15.49 14.21
CA GLU A 10 -6.36 14.68 15.09
C GLU A 10 -6.99 13.52 14.32
N LEU A 11 -7.55 13.79 13.14
CA LEU A 11 -8.14 12.74 12.30
C LEU A 11 -7.12 11.69 11.95
N LEU A 12 -5.93 12.11 11.51
CA LEU A 12 -4.84 11.21 11.18
C LEU A 12 -4.46 10.33 12.37
N ASN A 13 -4.21 10.96 13.53
CA ASN A 13 -3.78 10.24 14.72
C ASN A 13 -4.84 9.24 15.20
N GLN A 14 -6.10 9.64 15.25
CA GLN A 14 -7.19 8.77 15.66
C GLN A 14 -7.38 7.60 14.70
N SER A 15 -7.27 7.87 13.39
CA SER A 15 -7.41 6.82 12.36
C SER A 15 -6.24 5.85 12.38
N CYS A 16 -5.01 6.36 12.50
CA CYS A 16 -3.83 5.51 12.59
C CYS A 16 -3.83 4.66 13.85
N ASP A 17 -4.36 5.16 14.97
CA ASP A 17 -4.46 4.40 16.22
C ASP A 17 -5.36 3.17 16.09
N LYS A 18 -6.23 3.12 15.08
CA LYS A 18 -7.09 1.97 14.80
C LYS A 18 -6.45 0.94 13.86
N THR A 19 -5.27 1.26 13.31
CA THR A 19 -4.55 0.34 12.42
C THR A 19 -3.63 -0.58 13.22
N LEU A 20 -3.20 -1.66 12.58
CA LEU A 20 -2.20 -2.58 13.15
C LEU A 20 -0.79 -1.96 13.17
N TYR A 21 -0.56 -0.94 12.37
CA TYR A 21 0.77 -0.33 12.17
C TYR A 21 0.72 1.16 12.48
N LYS A 22 0.42 1.50 13.73
CA LYS A 22 0.14 2.86 14.19
C LYS A 22 1.28 3.84 13.87
N ASP A 23 2.51 3.48 14.23
CA ASP A 23 3.67 4.36 14.05
C ASP A 23 4.01 4.54 12.57
N PHE A 24 4.00 3.46 11.81
CA PHE A 24 4.21 3.51 10.36
C PHE A 24 3.13 4.36 9.67
N CYS A 25 1.87 4.20 10.09
CA CYS A 25 0.75 4.98 9.57
C CYS A 25 0.96 6.48 9.76
N LYS A 26 1.32 6.88 10.99
CA LYS A 26 1.56 8.30 11.33
C LYS A 26 2.77 8.86 10.58
N GLU A 27 3.83 8.06 10.45
CA GLU A 27 5.03 8.46 9.72
C GLU A 27 4.74 8.63 8.22
N ALA A 28 4.12 7.63 7.61
CA ALA A 28 3.86 7.61 6.18
C ALA A 28 2.89 8.71 5.73
N LEU A 29 1.91 9.06 6.59
CA LEU A 29 0.83 9.98 6.25
C LEU A 29 0.91 11.31 7.00
N GLY A 30 1.97 11.55 7.75
CA GLY A 30 2.08 12.71 8.64
C GLY A 30 1.98 14.06 7.95
N SER A 31 2.35 14.15 6.68
CA SER A 31 2.27 15.39 5.91
C SER A 31 1.11 15.39 4.91
N ALA A 32 0.29 14.34 4.90
CA ALA A 32 -0.80 14.22 3.94
C ALA A 32 -1.93 15.21 4.24
N PRO A 33 -2.45 15.93 3.23
CA PRO A 33 -3.63 16.75 3.41
C PRO A 33 -4.85 15.84 3.59
N ALA A 34 -5.47 15.88 4.77
CA ALA A 34 -6.59 15.03 5.09
C ALA A 34 -7.65 15.81 5.85
N SER A 35 -8.71 16.21 5.16
CA SER A 35 -9.83 16.92 5.75
C SER A 35 -10.93 15.97 6.25
N ASP A 36 -11.01 14.76 5.68
CA ASP A 36 -12.00 13.75 6.04
C ASP A 36 -11.42 12.34 5.76
N MET A 37 -12.19 11.31 6.11
CA MET A 37 -11.75 9.92 5.89
C MET A 37 -11.58 9.59 4.41
N GLN A 38 -12.39 10.16 3.54
CA GLN A 38 -12.27 9.94 2.10
C GLN A 38 -10.91 10.45 1.58
N SER A 39 -10.53 11.67 1.92
CA SER A 39 -9.25 12.24 1.49
C SER A 39 -8.07 11.53 2.15
N LEU A 40 -8.21 11.10 3.40
CA LEU A 40 -7.17 10.33 4.09
C LEU A 40 -6.95 8.96 3.42
N THR A 41 -8.04 8.28 3.05
CA THR A 41 -7.96 7.01 2.32
C THR A 41 -7.27 7.20 0.97
N LYS A 42 -7.60 8.27 0.25
CA LYS A 42 -6.95 8.58 -1.03
C LYS A 42 -5.46 8.86 -0.85
N SER A 43 -5.07 9.57 0.21
CA SER A 43 -3.66 9.81 0.51
C SER A 43 -2.91 8.50 0.77
N ALA A 44 -3.52 7.57 1.49
CA ALA A 44 -2.93 6.24 1.72
C ALA A 44 -2.80 5.45 0.41
N LEU A 45 -3.78 5.57 -0.49
CA LEU A 45 -3.69 4.94 -1.82
C LEU A 45 -2.54 5.53 -2.65
N ASP A 46 -2.31 6.84 -2.57
CA ASP A 46 -1.17 7.47 -3.23
C ASP A 46 0.16 6.92 -2.70
N ILE A 47 0.28 6.71 -1.40
CA ILE A 47 1.46 6.10 -0.78
C ILE A 47 1.64 4.66 -1.28
N ALA A 48 0.56 3.89 -1.39
CA ALA A 48 0.60 2.53 -1.92
C ALA A 48 1.09 2.52 -3.37
N SER A 49 0.62 3.46 -4.18
CA SER A 49 1.06 3.60 -5.57
C SER A 49 2.55 3.90 -5.66
N LEU A 50 3.05 4.82 -4.84
CA LEU A 50 4.47 5.14 -4.77
C LEU A 50 5.29 3.93 -4.34
N SER A 51 4.80 3.18 -3.35
CA SER A 51 5.46 1.97 -2.85
C SER A 51 5.55 0.89 -3.93
N ALA A 52 4.45 0.64 -4.66
CA ALA A 52 4.44 -0.33 -5.75
C ALA A 52 5.41 0.08 -6.88
N ASN A 53 5.44 1.36 -7.23
CA ASN A 53 6.37 1.88 -8.23
C ASN A 53 7.82 1.76 -7.79
N GLU A 54 8.10 1.93 -6.50
CA GLU A 54 9.43 1.73 -5.93
C GLU A 54 9.91 0.30 -6.16
N VAL A 55 9.04 -0.68 -5.91
CA VAL A 55 9.35 -2.10 -6.17
C VAL A 55 9.66 -2.32 -7.65
N LEU A 56 8.81 -1.80 -8.53
CA LEU A 56 8.97 -1.96 -9.98
C LEU A 56 10.25 -1.32 -10.51
N LYS A 57 10.71 -0.23 -9.89
CA LYS A 57 11.99 0.41 -10.25
C LYS A 57 13.20 -0.35 -9.74
N LEU A 58 13.06 -1.01 -8.61
CA LEU A 58 14.16 -1.76 -7.99
C LEU A 58 14.44 -3.08 -8.75
N ILE A 59 13.40 -3.72 -9.27
CA ILE A 59 13.52 -5.04 -9.91
C ILE A 59 14.53 -5.06 -11.09
N PRO A 60 14.50 -4.13 -12.07
CA PRO A 60 15.48 -4.14 -13.15
C PRO A 60 16.92 -4.05 -12.65
N LYS A 61 17.16 -3.27 -11.60
CA LYS A 61 18.51 -3.12 -11.01
C LYS A 61 18.96 -4.44 -10.38
N LEU A 62 18.07 -5.15 -9.71
CA LEU A 62 18.35 -6.43 -9.09
C LEU A 62 18.58 -7.51 -10.15
N LEU A 63 17.85 -7.47 -11.27
CA LEU A 63 18.03 -8.38 -12.39
C LEU A 63 19.43 -8.25 -13.01
N GLU A 64 19.95 -7.02 -13.12
CA GLU A 64 21.29 -6.77 -13.65
C GLU A 64 22.38 -7.39 -12.80
N THR A 65 22.20 -7.45 -11.48
CA THR A 65 23.24 -7.93 -10.56
C THR A 65 23.04 -9.38 -10.12
N SER A 66 21.94 -10.03 -10.50
CA SER A 66 21.67 -11.41 -10.13
C SER A 66 22.18 -12.36 -11.19
N SER A 67 22.88 -13.43 -10.74
CA SER A 67 23.34 -14.50 -11.63
C SER A 67 22.52 -15.78 -11.48
N ASP A 68 21.69 -15.89 -10.44
CA ASP A 68 20.89 -17.07 -10.16
C ASP A 68 19.60 -17.04 -10.98
N ALA A 69 19.37 -18.08 -11.78
CA ALA A 69 18.20 -18.15 -12.67
C ALA A 69 16.89 -18.19 -11.89
N SER A 70 16.85 -18.84 -10.72
CA SER A 70 15.63 -18.92 -9.91
C SER A 70 15.31 -17.56 -9.27
N VAL A 71 16.32 -16.79 -8.85
CA VAL A 71 16.14 -15.44 -8.34
C VAL A 71 15.64 -14.51 -9.45
N LYS A 72 16.20 -14.61 -10.65
CA LYS A 72 15.74 -13.82 -11.80
C LYS A 72 14.29 -14.11 -12.13
N GLN A 73 13.89 -15.37 -12.11
CA GLN A 73 12.48 -15.74 -12.36
C GLN A 73 11.57 -15.18 -11.28
N ALA A 74 11.95 -15.27 -10.02
CA ALA A 74 11.18 -14.71 -8.91
C ALA A 74 11.03 -13.19 -9.05
N LEU A 75 12.09 -12.49 -9.42
CA LEU A 75 12.05 -11.04 -9.66
C LEU A 75 11.11 -10.69 -10.82
N THR A 76 11.13 -11.46 -11.89
CA THR A 76 10.24 -11.27 -13.04
C THR A 76 8.77 -11.46 -12.62
N ASP A 77 8.50 -12.50 -11.85
CA ASP A 77 7.15 -12.78 -11.34
C ASP A 77 6.68 -11.65 -10.42
N CYS A 78 7.56 -11.11 -9.58
CA CYS A 78 7.26 -9.95 -8.73
C CYS A 78 6.88 -8.73 -9.57
N SER A 79 7.57 -8.51 -10.69
CA SER A 79 7.25 -7.41 -11.60
C SER A 79 5.81 -7.52 -12.11
N GLU A 80 5.40 -8.72 -12.49
CA GLU A 80 4.03 -8.97 -12.99
C GLU A 80 2.98 -8.71 -11.91
N VAL A 81 3.18 -9.22 -10.69
CA VAL A 81 2.18 -9.04 -9.62
C VAL A 81 2.09 -7.60 -9.15
N TYR A 82 3.21 -6.85 -9.17
CA TYR A 82 3.18 -5.44 -8.80
C TYR A 82 2.56 -4.54 -9.88
N GLN A 83 2.66 -4.91 -11.15
CA GLN A 83 1.92 -4.24 -12.22
C GLN A 83 0.41 -4.41 -12.02
N SER A 84 -0.02 -5.62 -11.67
CA SER A 84 -1.42 -5.89 -11.31
C SER A 84 -1.84 -5.10 -10.08
N ALA A 85 -0.95 -4.99 -9.08
CA ALA A 85 -1.24 -4.22 -7.86
C ALA A 85 -1.48 -2.74 -8.18
N LEU A 86 -0.72 -2.15 -9.12
CA LEU A 86 -0.94 -0.77 -9.55
C LEU A 86 -2.32 -0.59 -10.18
N ASP A 87 -2.76 -1.51 -11.01
CA ASP A 87 -4.10 -1.48 -11.61
C ASP A 87 -5.18 -1.55 -10.52
N GLN A 88 -4.98 -2.41 -9.53
CA GLN A 88 -5.90 -2.56 -8.40
C GLN A 88 -5.96 -1.30 -7.54
N ILE A 89 -4.84 -0.59 -7.37
CA ILE A 89 -4.80 0.69 -6.67
C ILE A 89 -5.61 1.75 -7.44
N LYS A 90 -5.49 1.80 -8.76
CA LYS A 90 -6.27 2.71 -9.61
C LYS A 90 -7.77 2.45 -9.47
N GLU A 91 -8.17 1.18 -9.52
CA GLU A 91 -9.56 0.78 -9.33
C GLU A 91 -10.05 1.18 -7.93
N SER A 92 -9.20 1.03 -6.91
CA SER A 92 -9.52 1.41 -5.54
C SER A 92 -9.71 2.92 -5.40
N THR A 93 -8.89 3.71 -6.07
CA THR A 93 -9.02 5.18 -6.05
C THR A 93 -10.37 5.61 -6.65
N ALA A 94 -10.74 5.03 -7.78
CA ALA A 94 -12.04 5.29 -8.40
C ALA A 94 -13.18 4.85 -7.49
N ALA A 95 -13.02 3.72 -6.80
CA ALA A 95 -14.03 3.21 -5.86
C ALA A 95 -14.19 4.15 -4.64
N VAL A 96 -13.11 4.75 -4.14
CA VAL A 96 -13.18 5.74 -3.05
C VAL A 96 -13.97 6.96 -3.52
N ASP A 97 -13.71 7.45 -4.72
CA ASP A 97 -14.43 8.60 -5.29
C ASP A 97 -15.94 8.31 -5.41
N ALA A 98 -16.29 7.06 -5.70
CA ALA A 98 -17.68 6.60 -5.78
C ALA A 98 -18.24 6.17 -4.42
N LYS A 99 -17.46 6.22 -3.35
CA LYS A 99 -17.80 5.74 -2.00
C LYS A 99 -18.16 4.26 -1.98
N ALA A 100 -17.61 3.49 -2.91
CA ALA A 100 -17.80 2.04 -3.03
C ALA A 100 -16.73 1.30 -2.23
N TYR A 101 -16.81 1.41 -0.89
CA TYR A 101 -15.76 0.94 0.01
C TYR A 101 -15.59 -0.59 0.02
N ASN A 102 -16.65 -1.34 -0.28
CA ASN A 102 -16.53 -2.80 -0.45
C ASN A 102 -15.62 -3.14 -1.63
N ASP A 103 -15.68 -2.35 -2.70
CA ASP A 103 -14.80 -2.54 -3.87
C ASP A 103 -13.35 -2.20 -3.52
N VAL A 104 -13.13 -1.16 -2.71
CA VAL A 104 -11.80 -0.83 -2.19
C VAL A 104 -11.22 -2.04 -1.44
N ASN A 105 -12.01 -2.64 -0.55
CA ASN A 105 -11.58 -3.82 0.21
C ASN A 105 -11.19 -4.97 -0.71
N THR A 106 -11.97 -5.22 -1.75
CA THR A 106 -11.70 -6.28 -2.72
C THR A 106 -10.40 -6.03 -3.48
N TRP A 107 -10.24 -4.83 -4.04
CA TRP A 107 -9.06 -4.49 -4.84
C TRP A 107 -7.80 -4.43 -4.02
N ILE A 108 -7.85 -3.83 -2.83
CA ILE A 108 -6.65 -3.70 -1.98
C ILE A 108 -6.25 -5.04 -1.37
N SER A 109 -7.20 -5.90 -1.03
CA SER A 109 -6.88 -7.26 -0.57
C SER A 109 -6.14 -8.05 -1.65
N ALA A 110 -6.56 -7.91 -2.91
CA ALA A 110 -5.88 -8.51 -4.06
C ALA A 110 -4.45 -7.96 -4.21
N GLY A 111 -4.27 -6.65 -4.08
CA GLY A 111 -2.95 -6.02 -4.14
C GLY A 111 -2.03 -6.47 -3.01
N MET A 112 -2.57 -6.62 -1.81
CA MET A 112 -1.82 -7.13 -0.66
C MET A 112 -1.32 -8.56 -0.90
N THR A 113 -2.17 -9.41 -1.47
CA THR A 113 -1.81 -10.76 -1.88
C THR A 113 -0.65 -10.76 -2.87
N SER A 114 -0.59 -9.76 -3.76
CA SER A 114 0.53 -9.62 -4.71
C SER A 114 1.88 -9.51 -3.99
N SER A 115 1.96 -8.73 -2.91
CA SER A 115 3.22 -8.60 -2.15
C SER A 115 3.62 -9.91 -1.47
N GLU A 116 2.64 -10.66 -0.97
CA GLU A 116 2.86 -11.96 -0.35
C GLU A 116 3.33 -12.99 -1.39
N THR A 117 2.68 -13.02 -2.55
CA THR A 117 3.04 -13.89 -3.67
C THR A 117 4.47 -13.62 -4.14
N CYS A 118 4.83 -12.32 -4.23
CA CYS A 118 6.20 -11.93 -4.57
C CYS A 118 7.20 -12.49 -3.57
N GLU A 119 6.96 -12.29 -2.28
CA GLU A 119 7.88 -12.75 -1.23
C GLU A 119 8.04 -14.25 -1.22
N GLU A 120 6.94 -15.00 -1.34
CA GLU A 120 6.93 -16.45 -1.32
C GLU A 120 7.63 -17.07 -2.54
N GLY A 121 7.68 -16.35 -3.65
CA GLY A 121 8.28 -16.81 -4.90
C GLY A 121 9.78 -17.06 -4.82
N PHE A 122 10.46 -16.57 -3.78
CA PHE A 122 11.90 -16.77 -3.61
C PHE A 122 12.27 -18.14 -3.01
N ASN A 123 11.28 -18.91 -2.53
CA ASN A 123 11.41 -20.34 -2.18
C ASN A 123 12.68 -20.68 -1.37
N GLY A 124 12.78 -20.12 -0.15
CA GLY A 124 13.88 -20.43 0.75
C GLY A 124 15.19 -19.70 0.47
N VAL A 125 15.26 -18.96 -0.62
CA VAL A 125 16.35 -18.01 -0.86
C VAL A 125 15.93 -16.67 -0.24
N THR A 126 16.84 -15.93 0.38
CA THR A 126 16.54 -14.64 0.96
C THR A 126 16.06 -13.68 -0.15
N SER A 127 14.86 -13.16 0.00
CA SER A 127 14.31 -12.21 -0.95
C SER A 127 15.02 -10.86 -0.83
N PRO A 128 15.48 -10.27 -1.94
CA PRO A 128 16.01 -8.90 -1.92
C PRO A 128 14.93 -7.84 -1.84
N LEU A 129 13.64 -8.24 -1.85
CA LEU A 129 12.48 -7.35 -1.84
C LEU A 129 11.71 -7.38 -0.52
N THR A 130 12.20 -8.10 0.51
CA THR A 130 11.47 -8.27 1.77
C THR A 130 11.06 -6.94 2.39
N SER A 131 11.96 -5.98 2.45
CA SER A 131 11.69 -4.67 3.03
C SER A 131 10.57 -3.92 2.30
N VAL A 132 10.63 -3.86 0.96
CA VAL A 132 9.63 -3.15 0.16
C VAL A 132 8.30 -3.92 0.11
N ASN A 133 8.33 -5.26 0.11
CA ASN A 133 7.12 -6.08 0.21
C ASN A 133 6.41 -5.86 1.53
N THR A 134 7.15 -5.80 2.63
CA THR A 134 6.62 -5.54 3.97
C THR A 134 5.94 -4.16 4.01
N ARG A 135 6.61 -3.15 3.48
CA ARG A 135 6.08 -1.79 3.45
C ARG A 135 4.78 -1.71 2.66
N PHE A 136 4.74 -2.34 1.48
CA PHE A 136 3.52 -2.37 0.66
C PHE A 136 2.38 -3.10 1.36
N SER A 137 2.67 -4.23 2.01
CA SER A 137 1.68 -4.98 2.78
C SER A 137 1.11 -4.14 3.92
N GLN A 138 1.97 -3.40 4.64
CA GLN A 138 1.54 -2.57 5.76
C GLN A 138 0.65 -1.41 5.31
N ILE A 139 1.03 -0.71 4.24
CA ILE A 139 0.19 0.40 3.73
C ILE A 139 -1.15 -0.13 3.21
N SER A 140 -1.17 -1.32 2.61
CA SER A 140 -2.40 -1.97 2.16
C SER A 140 -3.32 -2.27 3.35
N SER A 141 -2.78 -2.79 4.44
CA SER A 141 -3.52 -3.02 5.69
C SER A 141 -4.13 -1.73 6.25
N ILE A 142 -3.37 -0.65 6.21
CA ILE A 142 -3.84 0.68 6.64
C ILE A 142 -5.03 1.13 5.78
N ILE A 143 -4.95 0.96 4.46
CA ILE A 143 -6.04 1.31 3.55
C ILE A 143 -7.31 0.51 3.87
N LEU A 144 -7.18 -0.77 4.17
CA LEU A 144 -8.33 -1.60 4.54
C LEU A 144 -9.02 -1.05 5.81
N THR A 145 -8.25 -0.66 6.80
CA THR A 145 -8.79 -0.04 8.01
C THR A 145 -9.49 1.28 7.68
N PHE A 146 -8.86 2.14 6.90
CA PHE A 146 -9.43 3.44 6.51
C PHE A 146 -10.71 3.27 5.69
N SER A 147 -10.73 2.30 4.79
CA SER A 147 -11.91 1.98 3.98
C SER A 147 -13.08 1.56 4.88
N ASN A 148 -12.82 0.71 5.88
CA ASN A 148 -13.84 0.27 6.83
C ASN A 148 -14.34 1.43 7.70
N LEU A 149 -13.46 2.33 8.12
CA LEU A 149 -13.85 3.53 8.86
C LEU A 149 -14.69 4.47 8.00
N SER A 150 -14.34 4.60 6.74
CA SER A 150 -15.09 5.43 5.78
C SER A 150 -16.50 4.89 5.57
N ALA A 151 -16.65 3.58 5.51
CA ALA A 151 -17.95 2.92 5.28
C ALA A 151 -18.93 3.14 6.43
N LYS A 152 -18.44 3.44 7.63
CA LYS A 152 -19.27 3.68 8.83
C LYS A 152 -19.79 5.11 8.94
N ASN A 153 -19.30 6.02 8.12
CA ASN A 153 -19.70 7.44 8.16
C ASN A 153 -20.88 7.72 7.22
#